data_83f4e6b3877817c065a5bd0f07e07af9
#
_entry.id   83f4e6b3877817c065a5bd0f07e07af9
#
_cell.length_a   1.000
_cell.length_b   1.000
_cell.length_c   1.000
_cell.angle_alpha   90.00
_cell.angle_beta   90.00
_cell.angle_gamma   90.00
#
_symmetry.space_group_name_H-M   'P 1'
#
loop_
_entity.id
_entity.type
_entity.pdbx_description
1 polymer ?
#
loop_
_entity_poly.entity_id
_entity_poly.type
_entity_poly.pdbx_seq_one_letter_code
_entity_poly.pdbx_strand_id
1 'polypeptide(L)'
;MVFQSKKPSAKQFRKWVTKEVIPSIRKTGSFGINRLETPNFIVRFNDNWDRTDKGYFSVISELFIRLYGRFEKVGYTIPNKAFTGKEIRPDVSVGKRFSKFLQENHPELQNKFKMYSHKFPDGNQVDARQYENNLLPIFIKFVDDIWIPECATAYFKTRDPVALDYMPKLLS
;
A
#
# COMPACT_ATOMS: atom_id res chain seq x y z
N MET A 1 -9.40 -18.75 -32.39
CA MET A 1 -10.04 -17.52 -31.90
C MET A 1 -11.05 -17.84 -30.81
N VAL A 2 -10.91 -17.25 -29.64
CA VAL A 2 -11.77 -17.52 -28.46
C VAL A 2 -13.22 -17.06 -28.70
N PHE A 3 -13.45 -16.05 -29.53
CA PHE A 3 -14.78 -15.49 -29.79
C PHE A 3 -15.73 -16.40 -30.60
N GLN A 4 -15.25 -17.43 -31.25
CA GLN A 4 -16.07 -18.39 -32.03
C GLN A 4 -16.31 -19.72 -31.29
N SER A 5 -15.68 -19.93 -30.15
CA SER A 5 -15.83 -21.14 -29.36
C SER A 5 -17.22 -21.22 -28.70
N LYS A 6 -17.88 -22.36 -28.81
CA LYS A 6 -19.16 -22.64 -28.17
C LYS A 6 -19.05 -23.21 -26.75
N LYS A 7 -17.80 -23.36 -26.23
CA LYS A 7 -17.56 -23.87 -24.87
C LYS A 7 -18.15 -22.91 -23.80
N PRO A 8 -18.67 -23.45 -22.68
CA PRO A 8 -19.25 -22.63 -21.60
C PRO A 8 -18.30 -21.53 -21.09
N SER A 9 -17.01 -21.85 -20.93
CA SER A 9 -15.97 -20.91 -20.53
C SER A 9 -15.79 -19.75 -21.52
N ALA A 10 -15.91 -20.03 -22.82
CA ALA A 10 -15.81 -18.99 -23.85
C ALA A 10 -17.03 -18.05 -23.86
N LYS A 11 -18.22 -18.56 -23.48
CA LYS A 11 -19.41 -17.71 -23.30
C LYS A 11 -19.26 -16.79 -22.09
N GLN A 12 -18.75 -17.30 -20.98
CA GLN A 12 -18.49 -16.51 -19.77
C GLN A 12 -17.44 -15.45 -20.04
N PHE A 13 -16.34 -15.80 -20.71
CA PHE A 13 -15.29 -14.85 -21.09
C PHE A 13 -15.82 -13.73 -21.99
N ARG A 14 -16.59 -14.05 -23.03
CA ARG A 14 -17.23 -13.05 -23.90
C ARG A 14 -18.15 -12.10 -23.13
N LYS A 15 -19.01 -12.67 -22.25
CA LYS A 15 -19.93 -11.90 -21.43
C LYS A 15 -19.15 -10.93 -20.51
N TRP A 16 -18.07 -11.39 -19.90
CA TRP A 16 -17.21 -10.57 -19.07
C TRP A 16 -16.52 -9.46 -19.88
N VAL A 17 -15.89 -9.79 -21.02
CA VAL A 17 -15.25 -8.79 -21.90
C VAL A 17 -16.23 -7.71 -22.37
N THR A 18 -17.45 -8.11 -22.81
CA THR A 18 -18.42 -7.14 -23.35
C THR A 18 -19.14 -6.33 -22.27
N LYS A 19 -19.36 -6.90 -21.07
CA LYS A 19 -20.11 -6.23 -20.01
C LYS A 19 -19.24 -5.41 -19.07
N GLU A 20 -18.00 -5.81 -18.88
CA GLU A 20 -17.11 -5.20 -17.89
C GLU A 20 -15.87 -4.58 -18.52
N VAL A 21 -15.09 -5.33 -19.31
CA VAL A 21 -13.81 -4.88 -19.85
C VAL A 21 -13.98 -3.74 -20.84
N ILE A 22 -14.78 -3.91 -21.89
CA ILE A 22 -14.97 -2.91 -22.93
C ILE A 22 -15.61 -1.63 -22.39
N PRO A 23 -16.71 -1.68 -21.59
CA PRO A 23 -17.26 -0.49 -21.00
C PRO A 23 -16.30 0.25 -20.06
N SER A 24 -15.49 -0.48 -19.30
CA SER A 24 -14.46 0.10 -18.44
C SER A 24 -13.41 0.84 -19.27
N ILE A 25 -12.86 0.19 -20.30
CA ILE A 25 -11.88 0.82 -21.20
C ILE A 25 -12.46 2.08 -21.87
N ARG A 26 -13.71 2.06 -22.33
CA ARG A 26 -14.37 3.22 -22.93
C ARG A 26 -14.53 4.39 -21.96
N LYS A 27 -14.80 4.12 -20.69
CA LYS A 27 -14.99 5.14 -19.66
C LYS A 27 -13.68 5.71 -19.12
N THR A 28 -12.69 4.86 -18.95
CA THR A 28 -11.48 5.19 -18.17
C THR A 28 -10.17 5.07 -18.96
N GLY A 29 -10.23 4.60 -20.21
CA GLY A 29 -9.06 4.31 -21.03
C GLY A 29 -8.30 3.05 -20.64
N SER A 30 -8.72 2.35 -19.57
CA SER A 30 -8.07 1.13 -19.08
C SER A 30 -9.08 0.19 -18.41
N PHE A 31 -8.71 -1.09 -18.27
CA PHE A 31 -9.45 -2.06 -17.48
C PHE A 31 -8.63 -2.44 -16.24
N GLY A 32 -9.30 -2.54 -15.10
CA GLY A 32 -8.73 -2.98 -13.82
C GLY A 32 -8.60 -1.86 -12.80
N ILE A 33 -7.82 -0.82 -13.05
CA ILE A 33 -7.69 0.30 -12.13
C ILE A 33 -8.53 1.47 -12.63
N ASN A 34 -9.47 1.93 -11.81
CA ASN A 34 -10.14 3.20 -12.05
C ASN A 34 -9.17 4.34 -11.73
N ARG A 35 -8.36 4.75 -12.72
CA ARG A 35 -7.39 5.85 -12.58
C ARG A 35 -8.05 7.22 -12.43
N LEU A 36 -9.38 7.30 -12.50
CA LEU A 36 -10.12 8.53 -12.24
C LEU A 36 -10.24 8.84 -10.74
N GLU A 37 -10.05 7.84 -9.88
CA GLU A 37 -10.00 8.05 -8.44
C GLU A 37 -8.56 7.99 -7.95
N THR A 38 -8.13 9.05 -7.27
CA THR A 38 -6.80 9.06 -6.63
C THR A 38 -6.75 7.98 -5.56
N PRO A 39 -5.77 7.04 -5.61
CA PRO A 39 -5.63 6.02 -4.59
C PRO A 39 -5.52 6.62 -3.18
N ASN A 40 -6.19 6.01 -2.20
CA ASN A 40 -6.18 6.47 -0.81
C ASN A 40 -4.78 6.60 -0.24
N PHE A 41 -3.83 5.80 -0.70
CA PHE A 41 -2.44 5.92 -0.27
C PHE A 41 -1.85 7.29 -0.67
N ILE A 42 -2.11 7.74 -1.91
CA ILE A 42 -1.68 9.06 -2.40
C ILE A 42 -2.40 10.18 -1.64
N VAL A 43 -3.72 10.07 -1.43
CA VAL A 43 -4.49 11.05 -0.65
C VAL A 43 -3.91 11.18 0.76
N ARG A 44 -3.64 10.05 1.41
CA ARG A 44 -3.06 10.03 2.75
C ARG A 44 -1.64 10.59 2.78
N PHE A 45 -0.83 10.31 1.78
CA PHE A 45 0.49 10.93 1.65
C PHE A 45 0.35 12.44 1.53
N ASN A 46 -0.47 12.94 0.59
CA ASN A 46 -0.66 14.37 0.35
C ASN A 46 -1.20 15.11 1.57
N ASP A 47 -2.10 14.50 2.33
CA ASP A 47 -2.71 15.11 3.51
C ASP A 47 -1.80 15.10 4.75
N ASN A 48 -0.67 14.38 4.73
CA ASN A 48 0.13 14.15 5.94
C ASN A 48 1.64 14.40 5.80
N TRP A 49 2.19 14.54 4.59
CA TRP A 49 3.64 14.63 4.40
C TRP A 49 4.26 15.84 5.10
N ASP A 50 3.53 16.94 5.24
CA ASP A 50 3.95 18.20 5.85
C ASP A 50 3.47 18.40 7.30
N ARG A 51 2.82 17.38 7.90
CA ARG A 51 2.28 17.46 9.26
C ARG A 51 3.26 17.04 10.35
N THR A 52 4.43 16.53 9.97
CA THR A 52 5.47 16.17 10.92
C THR A 52 6.30 17.39 11.34
N ASP A 53 6.82 17.37 12.57
CA ASP A 53 7.75 18.37 13.04
C ASP A 53 9.05 18.37 12.24
N LYS A 54 9.72 19.50 12.18
CA LYS A 54 11.07 19.58 11.59
C LYS A 54 12.02 18.62 12.32
N GLY A 55 12.72 17.78 11.57
CA GLY A 55 13.63 16.77 12.12
C GLY A 55 12.96 15.42 12.40
N TYR A 56 11.69 15.25 11.99
CA TYR A 56 10.93 14.00 12.14
C TYR A 56 10.42 13.50 10.78
N PHE A 57 10.21 12.20 10.69
CA PHE A 57 9.56 11.55 9.54
C PHE A 57 8.32 10.75 9.98
N SER A 58 7.37 10.59 9.08
CA SER A 58 6.21 9.71 9.27
C SER A 58 6.34 8.43 8.46
N VAL A 59 5.69 7.36 8.95
CA VAL A 59 5.68 6.07 8.24
C VAL A 59 5.04 6.20 6.86
N ILE A 60 3.95 6.96 6.72
CA ILE A 60 3.26 7.13 5.43
C ILE A 60 4.15 7.81 4.39
N SER A 61 4.93 8.83 4.78
CA SER A 61 5.82 9.55 3.87
C SER A 61 6.94 8.65 3.36
N GLU A 62 7.56 7.88 4.23
CA GLU A 62 8.65 6.99 3.83
C GLU A 62 8.17 5.78 3.02
N LEU A 63 7.02 5.22 3.35
CA LEU A 63 6.43 4.11 2.60
C LEU A 63 5.92 4.51 1.22
N PHE A 64 5.65 5.79 0.99
CA PHE A 64 5.30 6.29 -0.34
C PHE A 64 6.39 5.95 -1.36
N ILE A 65 7.65 6.13 -1.00
CA ILE A 65 8.78 5.79 -1.88
C ILE A 65 9.09 4.29 -1.81
N ARG A 66 9.16 3.72 -0.61
CA ARG A 66 9.75 2.39 -0.36
C ARG A 66 8.82 1.23 -0.65
N LEU A 67 7.52 1.43 -0.57
CA LEU A 67 6.54 0.38 -0.84
C LEU A 67 5.63 0.76 -2.01
N TYR A 68 4.88 1.87 -1.87
CA TYR A 68 3.91 2.28 -2.88
C TYR A 68 4.58 2.53 -4.24
N GLY A 69 5.62 3.36 -4.27
CA GLY A 69 6.35 3.68 -5.50
C GLY A 69 7.04 2.46 -6.13
N ARG A 70 7.54 1.51 -5.32
CA ARG A 70 8.12 0.26 -5.84
C ARG A 70 7.05 -0.61 -6.51
N PHE A 71 5.86 -0.74 -5.93
CA PHE A 71 4.75 -1.45 -6.56
C PHE A 71 4.30 -0.78 -7.86
N GLU A 72 4.12 0.53 -7.87
CA GLU A 72 3.79 1.28 -9.08
C GLU A 72 4.83 1.04 -10.20
N LYS A 73 6.11 1.02 -9.85
CA LYS A 73 7.22 0.79 -10.79
C LYS A 73 7.16 -0.57 -11.47
N VAL A 74 6.60 -1.58 -10.82
CA VAL A 74 6.40 -2.92 -11.39
C VAL A 74 4.99 -3.14 -11.95
N GLY A 75 4.15 -2.11 -11.99
CA GLY A 75 2.83 -2.13 -12.60
C GLY A 75 1.70 -2.57 -11.69
N TYR A 76 1.89 -2.50 -10.36
CA TYR A 76 0.85 -2.80 -9.38
C TYR A 76 0.51 -1.56 -8.55
N THR A 77 -0.76 -1.20 -8.50
CA THR A 77 -1.29 -0.15 -7.61
C THR A 77 -1.96 -0.77 -6.40
N ILE A 78 -1.56 -0.38 -5.19
CA ILE A 78 -2.21 -0.83 -3.96
C ILE A 78 -3.67 -0.35 -3.97
N PRO A 79 -4.67 -1.25 -3.97
CA PRO A 79 -6.07 -0.87 -3.99
C PRO A 79 -6.52 -0.24 -2.67
N ASN A 80 -7.60 0.55 -2.72
CA ASN A 80 -8.14 1.23 -1.54
C ASN A 80 -8.72 0.25 -0.52
N LYS A 81 -9.34 -0.83 -1.00
CA LYS A 81 -10.02 -1.82 -0.16
C LYS A 81 -9.65 -3.24 -0.54
N ALA A 82 -9.57 -4.08 0.47
CA ALA A 82 -9.46 -5.52 0.32
C ALA A 82 -10.76 -6.11 -0.28
N PHE A 83 -10.69 -7.33 -0.79
CA PHE A 83 -11.88 -8.07 -1.23
C PHE A 83 -12.95 -8.24 -0.12
N THR A 84 -12.55 -8.12 1.15
CA THR A 84 -13.44 -8.13 2.33
C THR A 84 -14.09 -6.76 2.60
N GLY A 85 -13.80 -5.72 1.81
CA GLY A 85 -14.25 -4.35 2.02
C GLY A 85 -13.44 -3.54 3.03
N LYS A 86 -12.48 -4.15 3.75
CA LYS A 86 -11.58 -3.44 4.68
C LYS A 86 -10.56 -2.62 3.92
N GLU A 87 -10.24 -1.43 4.41
CA GLU A 87 -9.20 -0.59 3.83
C GLU A 87 -7.81 -1.23 3.92
N ILE A 88 -7.03 -1.07 2.86
CA ILE A 88 -5.65 -1.53 2.81
C ILE A 88 -4.74 -0.39 3.28
N ARG A 89 -4.13 -0.59 4.45
CA ARG A 89 -3.29 0.39 5.14
C ARG A 89 -1.97 -0.27 5.56
N PRO A 90 -1.04 -0.51 4.63
CA PRO A 90 0.24 -1.15 4.95
C PRO A 90 1.08 -0.32 5.92
N ASP A 91 1.00 1.00 5.85
CA ASP A 91 1.67 1.91 6.77
C ASP A 91 1.27 1.72 8.24
N VAL A 92 0.01 1.40 8.52
CA VAL A 92 -0.44 1.07 9.88
C VAL A 92 0.22 -0.23 10.37
N SER A 93 0.33 -1.24 9.50
CA SER A 93 1.02 -2.50 9.82
C SER A 93 2.51 -2.27 10.05
N VAL A 94 3.16 -1.53 9.15
CA VAL A 94 4.58 -1.17 9.26
C VAL A 94 4.84 -0.39 10.54
N GLY A 95 4.05 0.64 10.84
CA GLY A 95 4.23 1.47 12.02
C GLY A 95 4.13 0.70 13.34
N LYS A 96 3.13 -0.19 13.45
CA LYS A 96 2.98 -1.06 14.64
C LYS A 96 4.17 -2.01 14.80
N ARG A 97 4.63 -2.64 13.70
CA ARG A 97 5.73 -3.58 13.73
C ARG A 97 7.08 -2.89 13.95
N PHE A 98 7.28 -1.71 13.38
CA PHE A 98 8.47 -0.91 13.63
C PHE A 98 8.59 -0.47 15.09
N SER A 99 7.48 -0.04 15.70
CA SER A 99 7.46 0.26 17.12
C SER A 99 7.87 -0.93 17.99
N LYS A 100 7.34 -2.13 17.68
CA LYS A 100 7.72 -3.37 18.37
C LYS A 100 9.19 -3.73 18.13
N PHE A 101 9.64 -3.62 16.88
CA PHE A 101 11.05 -3.85 16.51
C PHE A 101 12.02 -2.97 17.30
N LEU A 102 11.70 -1.68 17.46
CA LEU A 102 12.50 -0.77 18.28
C LEU A 102 12.56 -1.23 19.76
N GLN A 103 11.40 -1.64 20.31
CA GLN A 103 11.36 -2.13 21.71
C GLN A 103 12.23 -3.37 21.93
N GLU A 104 12.25 -4.28 20.96
CA GLU A 104 12.95 -5.56 21.06
C GLU A 104 14.45 -5.46 20.71
N ASN A 105 14.81 -4.61 19.75
CA ASN A 105 16.17 -4.60 19.19
C ASN A 105 16.96 -3.30 19.48
N HIS A 106 16.24 -2.21 19.80
CA HIS A 106 16.81 -0.88 20.05
C HIS A 106 16.07 -0.18 21.20
N PRO A 107 16.05 -0.77 22.41
CA PRO A 107 15.26 -0.25 23.54
C PRO A 107 15.65 1.19 23.92
N GLU A 108 16.92 1.58 23.69
CA GLU A 108 17.40 2.94 23.89
C GLU A 108 16.79 3.98 22.93
N LEU A 109 16.24 3.52 21.80
CA LEU A 109 15.62 4.38 20.75
C LEU A 109 14.09 4.31 20.74
N GLN A 110 13.47 3.42 21.50
CA GLN A 110 12.02 3.18 21.45
C GLN A 110 11.16 4.40 21.73
N ASN A 111 11.69 5.37 22.49
CA ASN A 111 11.00 6.60 22.87
C ASN A 111 11.37 7.82 22.00
N LYS A 112 12.14 7.63 20.93
CA LYS A 112 12.56 8.67 19.98
C LYS A 112 11.47 8.98 18.97
N PHE A 113 10.28 9.32 19.45
CA PHE A 113 9.13 9.69 18.64
C PHE A 113 8.30 10.78 19.34
N LYS A 114 7.49 11.47 18.55
CA LYS A 114 6.38 12.31 18.99
C LYS A 114 5.10 11.88 18.33
N MET A 115 3.97 12.36 18.82
CA MET A 115 2.68 12.18 18.14
C MET A 115 2.43 13.33 17.17
N TYR A 116 1.78 13.04 16.04
CA TYR A 116 1.22 14.03 15.14
C TYR A 116 -0.19 13.64 14.73
N SER A 117 -1.01 14.61 14.37
CA SER A 117 -2.38 14.36 13.92
C SER A 117 -2.39 13.88 12.47
N HIS A 118 -2.60 12.57 12.28
CA HIS A 118 -2.69 11.93 10.96
C HIS A 118 -4.12 11.97 10.44
N LYS A 119 -4.31 12.53 9.24
CA LYS A 119 -5.60 12.66 8.58
C LYS A 119 -5.87 11.50 7.63
N PHE A 120 -7.08 10.95 7.69
CA PHE A 120 -7.59 9.93 6.77
C PHE A 120 -8.46 10.54 5.67
N PRO A 121 -8.66 9.84 4.51
CA PRO A 121 -9.48 10.34 3.39
C PRO A 121 -10.93 10.65 3.76
N ASP A 122 -11.48 9.98 4.78
CA ASP A 122 -12.82 10.22 5.32
C ASP A 122 -12.90 11.45 6.24
N GLY A 123 -11.79 12.17 6.42
CA GLY A 123 -11.71 13.35 7.29
C GLY A 123 -11.37 13.05 8.75
N ASN A 124 -11.41 11.78 9.17
CA ASN A 124 -11.03 11.40 10.52
C ASN A 124 -9.53 11.69 10.78
N GLN A 125 -9.22 12.10 11.99
CA GLN A 125 -7.85 12.32 12.43
C GLN A 125 -7.55 11.42 13.63
N VAL A 126 -6.33 10.88 13.66
CA VAL A 126 -5.83 10.05 14.75
C VAL A 126 -4.39 10.42 15.10
N ASP A 127 -4.02 10.21 16.34
CA ASP A 127 -2.64 10.37 16.75
C ASP A 127 -1.77 9.24 16.18
N ALA A 128 -0.76 9.61 15.41
CA ALA A 128 0.22 8.70 14.84
C ALA A 128 1.63 9.12 15.24
N ARG A 129 2.56 8.17 15.22
CA ARG A 129 3.97 8.45 15.57
C ARG A 129 4.71 9.07 14.39
N GLN A 130 5.45 10.13 14.69
CA GLN A 130 6.54 10.65 13.90
C GLN A 130 7.84 10.34 14.63
N TYR A 131 8.85 9.86 13.90
CA TYR A 131 10.11 9.43 14.47
C TYR A 131 11.22 10.43 14.15
N GLU A 132 12.20 10.58 15.06
CA GLU A 132 13.38 11.40 14.79
C GLU A 132 14.13 10.94 13.54
N ASN A 133 14.64 11.86 12.72
CA ASN A 133 15.30 11.54 11.45
C ASN A 133 16.54 10.65 11.61
N ASN A 134 17.18 10.62 12.79
CA ASN A 134 18.28 9.72 13.09
C ASN A 134 17.88 8.23 13.10
N LEU A 135 16.58 7.92 13.24
CA LEU A 135 16.04 6.58 13.12
C LEU A 135 15.76 6.17 11.66
N LEU A 136 15.84 7.10 10.72
CA LEU A 136 15.50 6.82 9.31
C LEU A 136 16.32 5.67 8.70
N PRO A 137 17.66 5.55 8.91
CA PRO A 137 18.42 4.41 8.41
C PRO A 137 17.94 3.06 8.98
N ILE A 138 17.54 3.04 10.25
CA ILE A 138 17.01 1.83 10.92
C ILE A 138 15.64 1.50 10.35
N PHE A 139 14.79 2.51 10.13
CA PHE A 139 13.47 2.32 9.52
C PHE A 139 13.57 1.77 8.10
N ILE A 140 14.50 2.29 7.30
CA ILE A 140 14.77 1.81 5.94
C ILE A 140 15.13 0.32 5.95
N LYS A 141 16.12 -0.06 6.76
CA LYS A 141 16.51 -1.47 6.91
C LYS A 141 15.36 -2.34 7.41
N PHE A 142 14.58 -1.86 8.37
CA PHE A 142 13.43 -2.58 8.86
C PHE A 142 12.40 -2.85 7.75
N VAL A 143 12.10 -1.85 6.91
CA VAL A 143 11.17 -2.04 5.78
C VAL A 143 11.74 -3.00 4.74
N ASP A 144 12.99 -2.80 4.32
CA ASP A 144 13.59 -3.51 3.21
C ASP A 144 14.00 -4.94 3.57
N ASP A 145 14.57 -5.15 4.77
CA ASP A 145 15.16 -6.42 5.16
C ASP A 145 14.24 -7.29 6.03
N ILE A 146 13.20 -6.68 6.65
CA ILE A 146 12.31 -7.41 7.57
C ILE A 146 10.85 -7.34 7.09
N TRP A 147 10.26 -6.14 7.00
CA TRP A 147 8.82 -6.07 6.76
C TRP A 147 8.43 -6.57 5.36
N ILE A 148 9.13 -6.14 4.31
CA ILE A 148 8.83 -6.60 2.93
C ILE A 148 9.09 -8.09 2.79
N PRO A 149 10.26 -8.67 3.16
CA PRO A 149 10.51 -10.09 3.00
C PRO A 149 9.65 -10.99 3.88
N GLU A 150 9.44 -10.61 5.15
CA GLU A 150 8.84 -11.51 6.14
C GLU A 150 7.34 -11.29 6.35
N CYS A 151 6.87 -10.03 6.19
CA CYS A 151 5.52 -9.64 6.61
C CYS A 151 4.59 -9.29 5.45
N ALA A 152 5.10 -8.73 4.35
CA ALA A 152 4.27 -8.20 3.28
C ALA A 152 3.45 -9.30 2.59
N THR A 153 4.03 -10.48 2.37
CA THR A 153 3.33 -11.63 1.78
C THR A 153 2.10 -12.01 2.62
N ALA A 154 2.25 -12.17 3.92
CA ALA A 154 1.14 -12.48 4.82
C ALA A 154 0.11 -11.34 4.89
N TYR A 155 0.58 -10.09 4.85
CA TYR A 155 -0.26 -8.91 4.85
C TYR A 155 -1.16 -8.86 3.61
N PHE A 156 -0.59 -8.99 2.41
CA PHE A 156 -1.32 -8.88 1.15
C PHE A 156 -2.16 -10.13 0.84
N LYS A 157 -1.69 -11.34 1.21
CA LYS A 157 -2.46 -12.58 1.03
C LYS A 157 -3.90 -12.49 1.54
N THR A 158 -4.11 -11.78 2.65
CA THR A 158 -5.44 -11.64 3.28
C THR A 158 -6.20 -10.40 2.81
N ARG A 159 -5.59 -9.51 2.02
CA ARG A 159 -6.18 -8.23 1.60
C ARG A 159 -6.34 -8.11 0.10
N ASP A 160 -5.26 -8.32 -0.62
CA ASP A 160 -5.23 -8.35 -2.08
C ASP A 160 -4.19 -9.36 -2.57
N PRO A 161 -4.60 -10.62 -2.81
CA PRO A 161 -3.70 -11.68 -3.26
C PRO A 161 -2.99 -11.38 -4.58
N VAL A 162 -3.53 -10.49 -5.41
CA VAL A 162 -2.90 -10.08 -6.69
C VAL A 162 -1.52 -9.46 -6.45
N ALA A 163 -1.33 -8.78 -5.33
CA ALA A 163 -0.01 -8.23 -4.95
C ALA A 163 1.10 -9.29 -4.93
N LEU A 164 0.75 -10.56 -4.64
CA LEU A 164 1.74 -11.64 -4.51
C LEU A 164 2.47 -11.94 -5.82
N ASP A 165 1.83 -11.68 -6.97
CA ASP A 165 2.44 -11.87 -8.30
C ASP A 165 3.56 -10.84 -8.56
N TYR A 166 3.54 -9.73 -7.84
CA TYR A 166 4.50 -8.62 -7.96
C TYR A 166 5.57 -8.63 -6.86
N MET A 167 5.32 -9.31 -5.74
CA MET A 167 6.26 -9.37 -4.61
C MET A 167 7.67 -9.81 -4.98
N PRO A 168 7.90 -10.84 -5.83
CA PRO A 168 9.26 -11.22 -6.22
C PRO A 168 10.07 -10.10 -6.87
N LYS A 169 9.39 -9.21 -7.60
CA LYS A 169 10.03 -8.04 -8.24
C LYS A 169 10.37 -6.91 -7.26
N LEU A 170 9.76 -6.91 -6.08
CA LEU A 170 10.12 -5.96 -5.01
C LEU A 170 11.36 -6.43 -4.24
N LEU A 171 11.61 -7.75 -4.23
CA LEU A 171 12.71 -8.38 -3.51
C LEU A 171 13.99 -8.51 -4.36
N SER A 172 13.87 -8.29 -5.68
CA SER A 172 15.01 -8.25 -6.62
C SER A 172 15.63 -6.86 -6.68
#